data_e0a214ccfd3d0df2450bbe5aa0831940
#
_entry.id   e0a214ccfd3d0df2450bbe5aa0831940
#
_cell.length_a   1.000
_cell.length_b   1.000
_cell.length_c   1.000
_cell.angle_alpha   90.00
_cell.angle_beta   90.00
_cell.angle_gamma   90.00
#
_symmetry.space_group_name_H-M   'P 1'
#
loop_
_entity.id
_entity.type
_entity.pdbx_description
1 polymer ?
#
loop_
_entity_poly.entity_id
_entity_poly.type
_entity_poly.pdbx_seq_one_letter_code
_entity_poly.pdbx_strand_id
1 'polypeptide(L)'
;GEVLATARGGAFRPPAVGVERAVDALADAVTRAFAAAGVTAVGHVSACLANADLPVEEEQLAAALHARAWGGSVEVRNDTFALLRAGVDEPLGVAVVCGAGVNCVGMRPDGRTARFPAIGRISGDWGGGWGLAEEALWHAARAEDGRGEPTELARTLPAHFGLDSMYALIEALHLRRVEPVRRHELTPVLFATAAGGDPLARSVVDRQADEVVAMATVALTRLDLLAEPAPVVLGGSVLAARHPQLDQRIRELLAARAPKAVPRVVTARPVLGAVLLGLDHVGAAPGAGERARARPPRRRRTAAVHPPPATARAVPPPRRTPPGSPVRRTGSGARAPVPSGAPTPPHVPARPRR
;
A
#
# COMPACT_ATOMS: atom_id res chain seq x y z
N GLY A 1 -23.70 21.58 -1.52
CA GLY A 1 -23.41 20.14 -1.64
C GLY A 1 -23.69 19.54 -3.02
N GLU A 2 -23.88 20.35 -4.09
CA GLU A 2 -24.00 19.79 -5.43
C GLU A 2 -22.61 19.50 -6.00
N VAL A 3 -22.39 18.28 -6.57
CA VAL A 3 -21.17 17.91 -7.27
C VAL A 3 -21.28 18.40 -8.72
N LEU A 4 -20.55 19.46 -9.07
CA LEU A 4 -20.58 20.06 -10.40
C LEU A 4 -19.81 19.22 -11.43
N ALA A 5 -18.61 18.74 -11.07
CA ALA A 5 -17.78 17.94 -11.94
C ALA A 5 -16.88 16.96 -11.16
N THR A 6 -16.38 15.95 -11.87
CA THR A 6 -15.34 15.03 -11.36
C THR A 6 -14.33 14.73 -12.46
N ALA A 7 -13.04 14.61 -12.09
CA ALA A 7 -12.00 14.19 -13.00
C ALA A 7 -11.04 13.19 -12.32
N ARG A 8 -10.18 12.54 -13.09
CA ARG A 8 -9.12 11.67 -12.60
C ARG A 8 -7.78 12.13 -13.15
N GLY A 9 -6.74 12.15 -12.31
CA GLY A 9 -5.38 12.48 -12.67
C GLY A 9 -4.47 11.25 -12.77
N GLY A 10 -3.20 11.52 -13.03
CA GLY A 10 -2.12 10.55 -12.97
C GLY A 10 -1.75 10.16 -11.53
N ALA A 11 -0.69 9.37 -11.39
CA ALA A 11 -0.18 8.96 -10.10
C ALA A 11 0.45 10.15 -9.36
N PHE A 12 0.13 10.30 -8.07
CA PHE A 12 0.68 11.32 -7.18
C PHE A 12 1.75 10.68 -6.29
N ARG A 13 3.03 11.00 -6.50
CA ARG A 13 4.18 10.38 -5.81
C ARG A 13 5.28 11.40 -5.50
N PRO A 14 5.07 12.35 -4.59
CA PRO A 14 6.09 13.37 -4.24
C PRO A 14 7.47 12.79 -3.88
N PRO A 15 7.58 11.68 -3.11
CA PRO A 15 8.88 11.12 -2.78
C PRO A 15 9.68 10.62 -4.00
N ALA A 16 8.99 10.25 -5.09
CA ALA A 16 9.65 9.73 -6.30
C ALA A 16 10.01 10.82 -7.32
N VAL A 17 9.22 11.90 -7.40
CA VAL A 17 9.35 12.90 -8.48
C VAL A 17 9.55 14.33 -7.99
N GLY A 18 9.48 14.56 -6.68
CA GLY A 18 9.47 15.88 -6.07
C GLY A 18 8.08 16.53 -6.03
N VAL A 19 7.91 17.52 -5.14
CA VAL A 19 6.62 18.17 -4.86
C VAL A 19 6.02 18.80 -6.11
N GLU A 20 6.80 19.61 -6.83
CA GLU A 20 6.31 20.35 -8.00
C GLU A 20 5.75 19.44 -9.09
N ARG A 21 6.51 18.39 -9.47
CA ARG A 21 6.06 17.43 -10.49
C ARG A 21 4.86 16.60 -10.03
N ALA A 22 4.77 16.31 -8.73
CA ALA A 22 3.61 15.62 -8.20
C ALA A 22 2.35 16.49 -8.28
N VAL A 23 2.47 17.82 -8.00
CA VAL A 23 1.38 18.78 -8.13
C VAL A 23 1.02 18.99 -9.62
N ASP A 24 1.99 18.97 -10.54
CA ASP A 24 1.72 18.99 -11.99
C ASP A 24 0.82 17.82 -12.43
N ALA A 25 1.00 16.64 -11.85
CA ALA A 25 0.16 15.48 -12.15
C ALA A 25 -1.32 15.68 -11.75
N LEU A 26 -1.61 16.61 -10.83
CA LEU A 26 -2.98 16.99 -10.45
C LEU A 26 -3.57 18.02 -11.42
N ALA A 27 -2.74 18.88 -12.04
CA ALA A 27 -3.17 20.01 -12.86
C ALA A 27 -4.13 19.60 -13.98
N ASP A 28 -3.85 18.50 -14.67
CA ASP A 28 -4.71 17.98 -15.72
C ASP A 28 -6.11 17.60 -15.22
N ALA A 29 -6.19 16.98 -14.03
CA ALA A 29 -7.47 16.62 -13.44
C ALA A 29 -8.25 17.87 -13.02
N VAL A 30 -7.59 18.83 -12.39
CA VAL A 30 -8.18 20.10 -11.96
C VAL A 30 -8.70 20.87 -13.17
N THR A 31 -7.89 21.05 -14.22
CA THR A 31 -8.27 21.73 -15.46
C THR A 31 -9.52 21.11 -16.09
N ARG A 32 -9.57 19.77 -16.20
CA ARG A 32 -10.75 19.09 -16.75
C ARG A 32 -11.97 19.24 -15.85
N ALA A 33 -11.80 19.21 -14.52
CA ALA A 33 -12.90 19.39 -13.59
C ALA A 33 -13.44 20.83 -13.66
N PHE A 34 -12.59 21.84 -13.71
CA PHE A 34 -12.95 23.25 -13.83
C PHE A 34 -13.68 23.52 -15.16
N ALA A 35 -13.14 23.04 -16.28
CA ALA A 35 -13.79 23.18 -17.58
C ALA A 35 -15.19 22.53 -17.58
N ALA A 36 -15.34 21.33 -17.00
CA ALA A 36 -16.61 20.63 -16.93
C ALA A 36 -17.63 21.31 -15.98
N ALA A 37 -17.14 22.04 -14.96
CA ALA A 37 -17.95 22.81 -14.02
C ALA A 37 -18.25 24.23 -14.48
N GLY A 38 -17.55 24.72 -15.53
CA GLY A 38 -17.67 26.12 -16.00
C GLY A 38 -17.08 27.16 -15.06
N VAL A 39 -16.05 26.77 -14.27
CA VAL A 39 -15.36 27.67 -13.32
C VAL A 39 -13.87 27.74 -13.62
N THR A 40 -13.20 28.82 -13.19
CA THR A 40 -11.76 29.03 -13.33
C THR A 40 -11.01 28.91 -12.02
N ALA A 41 -11.71 29.07 -10.90
CA ALA A 41 -11.17 28.93 -9.55
C ALA A 41 -12.29 28.55 -8.59
N VAL A 42 -11.95 28.14 -7.37
CA VAL A 42 -12.87 27.80 -6.28
C VAL A 42 -12.56 28.63 -5.02
N GLY A 43 -13.50 28.70 -4.08
CA GLY A 43 -13.28 29.38 -2.79
C GLY A 43 -12.25 28.66 -1.91
N HIS A 44 -12.30 27.32 -1.91
CA HIS A 44 -11.43 26.49 -1.09
C HIS A 44 -11.00 25.21 -1.81
N VAL A 45 -9.74 24.81 -1.62
CA VAL A 45 -9.17 23.55 -2.07
C VAL A 45 -8.92 22.65 -0.86
N SER A 46 -9.68 21.56 -0.72
CA SER A 46 -9.45 20.53 0.27
C SER A 46 -8.70 19.36 -0.40
N ALA A 47 -7.40 19.26 -0.15
CA ALA A 47 -6.52 18.28 -0.77
C ALA A 47 -6.13 17.20 0.25
N CYS A 48 -6.67 15.99 0.07
CA CYS A 48 -6.27 14.83 0.86
C CYS A 48 -5.37 13.95 -0.01
N LEU A 49 -4.08 13.91 0.35
CA LEU A 49 -3.03 13.43 -0.53
C LEU A 49 -2.29 12.24 0.11
N ALA A 50 -2.04 11.21 -0.69
CA ALA A 50 -1.11 10.15 -0.32
C ALA A 50 0.30 10.73 -0.20
N ASN A 51 1.13 10.18 0.69
CA ASN A 51 2.46 10.68 1.01
C ASN A 51 2.49 12.14 1.55
N ALA A 52 1.41 12.59 2.17
CA ALA A 52 1.37 13.75 3.04
C ALA A 52 1.35 13.23 4.50
N ASP A 53 2.39 12.49 4.86
CA ASP A 53 2.43 11.71 6.10
C ASP A 53 2.97 12.54 7.28
N LEU A 54 3.86 13.49 7.01
CA LEU A 54 4.46 14.38 7.99
C LEU A 54 3.89 15.81 7.86
N PRO A 55 3.80 16.60 8.96
CA PRO A 55 3.36 17.99 8.89
C PRO A 55 4.16 18.83 7.89
N VAL A 56 5.46 18.66 7.83
CA VAL A 56 6.33 19.37 6.89
C VAL A 56 5.99 19.05 5.41
N GLU A 57 5.54 17.84 5.11
CA GLU A 57 5.09 17.46 3.76
C GLU A 57 3.74 18.10 3.43
N GLU A 58 2.81 18.15 4.40
CA GLU A 58 1.53 18.86 4.23
C GLU A 58 1.77 20.36 3.97
N GLU A 59 2.69 21.00 4.71
CA GLU A 59 3.07 22.42 4.52
C GLU A 59 3.67 22.67 3.13
N GLN A 60 4.62 21.85 2.69
CA GLN A 60 5.25 21.96 1.37
C GLN A 60 4.24 21.78 0.24
N LEU A 61 3.37 20.79 0.35
CA LEU A 61 2.32 20.52 -0.61
C LEU A 61 1.27 21.64 -0.62
N ALA A 62 0.90 22.19 0.54
CA ALA A 62 -0.02 23.31 0.63
C ALA A 62 0.55 24.56 -0.05
N ALA A 63 1.83 24.88 0.15
CA ALA A 63 2.51 25.99 -0.51
C ALA A 63 2.52 25.80 -2.04
N ALA A 64 2.87 24.60 -2.51
CA ALA A 64 2.89 24.29 -3.94
C ALA A 64 1.51 24.36 -4.59
N LEU A 65 0.46 23.88 -3.90
CA LEU A 65 -0.93 23.98 -4.38
C LEU A 65 -1.43 25.42 -4.36
N HIS A 66 -1.08 26.20 -3.34
CA HIS A 66 -1.44 27.63 -3.26
C HIS A 66 -0.86 28.43 -4.42
N ALA A 67 0.40 28.15 -4.81
CA ALA A 67 1.07 28.76 -5.96
C ALA A 67 0.35 28.51 -7.30
N ARG A 68 -0.50 27.49 -7.40
CA ARG A 68 -1.32 27.20 -8.61
C ARG A 68 -2.55 28.10 -8.74
N ALA A 69 -2.89 28.86 -7.71
CA ALA A 69 -4.05 29.76 -7.69
C ALA A 69 -5.38 29.10 -8.06
N TRP A 70 -5.55 27.78 -7.75
CA TRP A 70 -6.79 27.07 -8.01
C TRP A 70 -7.91 27.44 -7.05
N GLY A 71 -7.58 27.97 -5.87
CA GLY A 71 -8.55 28.39 -4.87
C GLY A 71 -8.08 29.53 -4.00
N GLY A 72 -9.05 30.20 -3.34
CA GLY A 72 -8.77 31.30 -2.41
C GLY A 72 -8.07 30.86 -1.13
N SER A 73 -8.32 29.61 -0.69
CA SER A 73 -7.62 28.95 0.41
C SER A 73 -7.32 27.50 0.05
N VAL A 74 -6.29 26.94 0.67
CA VAL A 74 -5.81 25.57 0.45
C VAL A 74 -5.57 24.91 1.79
N GLU A 75 -6.13 23.72 1.99
CA GLU A 75 -5.80 22.83 3.10
C GLU A 75 -5.31 21.49 2.54
N VAL A 76 -4.17 21.03 3.04
CA VAL A 76 -3.63 19.69 2.74
C VAL A 76 -3.70 18.83 3.98
N ARG A 77 -4.15 17.60 3.81
CA ARG A 77 -4.14 16.55 4.83
C ARG A 77 -3.72 15.22 4.21
N ASN A 78 -3.27 14.30 5.04
CA ASN A 78 -3.08 12.91 4.63
C ASN A 78 -4.41 12.32 4.12
N ASP A 79 -4.35 11.44 3.11
CA ASP A 79 -5.54 10.83 2.48
C ASP A 79 -6.36 9.94 3.41
N THR A 80 -5.77 9.46 4.52
CA THR A 80 -6.48 8.69 5.56
C THR A 80 -7.56 9.53 6.25
N PHE A 81 -7.40 10.85 6.37
CA PHE A 81 -8.45 11.74 6.88
C PHE A 81 -9.67 11.77 5.96
N ALA A 82 -9.46 11.75 4.64
CA ALA A 82 -10.55 11.66 3.69
C ALA A 82 -11.28 10.32 3.80
N LEU A 83 -10.55 9.22 3.99
CA LEU A 83 -11.17 7.92 4.21
C LEU A 83 -12.00 7.91 5.50
N LEU A 84 -11.49 8.46 6.60
CA LEU A 84 -12.24 8.61 7.84
C LEU A 84 -13.54 9.41 7.60
N ARG A 85 -13.43 10.62 7.04
CA ARG A 85 -14.60 11.50 6.83
C ARG A 85 -15.62 10.91 5.86
N ALA A 86 -15.19 10.12 4.88
CA ALA A 86 -16.12 9.40 4.00
C ALA A 86 -16.92 8.32 4.73
N GLY A 87 -16.34 7.70 5.76
CA GLY A 87 -16.93 6.60 6.52
C GLY A 87 -17.79 7.03 7.72
N VAL A 88 -17.84 8.33 8.06
CA VAL A 88 -18.58 8.86 9.22
C VAL A 88 -19.50 10.01 8.83
N ASP A 89 -20.56 10.21 9.59
CA ASP A 89 -21.53 11.29 9.34
C ASP A 89 -21.01 12.63 9.86
N GLU A 90 -20.36 12.61 11.02
CA GLU A 90 -19.69 13.75 11.66
C GLU A 90 -18.18 13.50 11.71
N PRO A 91 -17.31 14.53 11.84
CA PRO A 91 -15.86 14.38 11.94
C PRO A 91 -15.46 13.81 13.32
N LEU A 92 -15.91 12.59 13.63
CA LEU A 92 -15.70 11.88 14.89
C LEU A 92 -15.28 10.44 14.64
N GLY A 93 -14.21 10.01 15.31
CA GLY A 93 -13.73 8.63 15.31
C GLY A 93 -12.32 8.48 14.78
N VAL A 94 -11.96 7.25 14.44
CA VAL A 94 -10.65 6.90 13.90
C VAL A 94 -10.78 6.10 12.61
N ALA A 95 -9.77 6.18 11.73
CA ALA A 95 -9.66 5.31 10.57
C ALA A 95 -8.33 4.60 10.59
N VAL A 96 -8.34 3.29 10.29
CA VAL A 96 -7.16 2.51 9.97
C VAL A 96 -7.23 2.10 8.52
N VAL A 97 -6.21 2.47 7.77
CA VAL A 97 -6.03 2.09 6.36
C VAL A 97 -4.97 1.00 6.28
N CYS A 98 -5.32 -0.14 5.70
CA CYS A 98 -4.37 -1.18 5.34
C CYS A 98 -4.48 -1.43 3.84
N GLY A 99 -3.61 -0.77 3.08
CA GLY A 99 -3.49 -0.82 1.62
C GLY A 99 -2.11 -1.33 1.23
N ALA A 100 -1.32 -0.52 0.52
CA ALA A 100 0.09 -0.82 0.27
C ALA A 100 0.89 -0.84 1.59
N GLY A 101 0.71 0.20 2.42
CA GLY A 101 1.19 0.27 3.79
C GLY A 101 0.05 0.22 4.80
N VAL A 102 0.32 0.66 6.03
CA VAL A 102 -0.66 0.84 7.10
C VAL A 102 -0.59 2.26 7.64
N ASN A 103 -1.74 2.88 7.90
CA ASN A 103 -1.83 4.21 8.51
C ASN A 103 -3.06 4.31 9.42
N CYS A 104 -3.02 5.20 10.39
CA CYS A 104 -4.16 5.49 11.24
C CYS A 104 -4.23 6.99 11.54
N VAL A 105 -5.44 7.53 11.45
CA VAL A 105 -5.75 8.88 11.89
C VAL A 105 -7.04 8.89 12.70
N GLY A 106 -7.20 9.92 13.51
CA GLY A 106 -8.46 10.18 14.21
C GLY A 106 -8.80 11.67 14.21
N MET A 107 -10.07 11.98 14.40
CA MET A 107 -10.55 13.36 14.51
C MET A 107 -11.72 13.47 15.50
N ARG A 108 -11.86 14.67 16.07
CA ARG A 108 -13.02 15.08 16.87
C ARG A 108 -13.62 16.39 16.31
N PRO A 109 -14.90 16.65 16.59
CA PRO A 109 -15.57 17.90 16.18
C PRO A 109 -14.93 19.18 16.74
N ASP A 110 -14.20 19.08 17.86
CA ASP A 110 -13.46 20.18 18.49
C ASP A 110 -12.14 20.54 17.77
N GLY A 111 -11.82 19.86 16.65
CA GLY A 111 -10.64 20.07 15.85
C GLY A 111 -9.43 19.24 16.28
N ARG A 112 -9.49 18.51 17.40
CA ARG A 112 -8.39 17.59 17.80
C ARG A 112 -8.25 16.46 16.80
N THR A 113 -7.00 16.12 16.50
CA THR A 113 -6.65 15.00 15.62
C THR A 113 -5.62 14.08 16.28
N ALA A 114 -5.65 12.81 15.91
CA ALA A 114 -4.58 11.85 16.17
C ALA A 114 -4.01 11.37 14.85
N ARG A 115 -2.69 11.18 14.77
CA ARG A 115 -2.02 10.69 13.57
C ARG A 115 -0.75 9.92 13.93
N PHE A 116 -0.30 9.12 12.99
CA PHE A 116 0.98 8.43 13.00
C PHE A 116 1.79 8.87 11.78
N PRO A 117 3.14 8.84 11.83
CA PRO A 117 3.96 9.18 10.66
C PRO A 117 3.72 8.30 9.44
N ALA A 118 3.42 7.01 9.62
CA ALA A 118 3.05 6.04 8.57
C ALA A 118 4.03 5.95 7.38
N ILE A 119 5.33 6.10 7.66
CA ILE A 119 6.42 6.05 6.67
C ILE A 119 7.19 4.71 6.71
N GLY A 120 6.51 3.66 7.13
CA GLY A 120 7.01 2.29 7.17
C GLY A 120 7.82 1.94 8.42
N ARG A 121 8.75 1.00 8.31
CA ARG A 121 9.48 0.47 9.48
C ARG A 121 10.25 1.54 10.28
N ILE A 122 10.64 2.63 9.65
CA ILE A 122 11.33 3.75 10.32
C ILE A 122 10.43 4.48 11.33
N SER A 123 9.12 4.46 11.11
CA SER A 123 8.11 4.99 12.05
C SER A 123 7.50 3.91 12.95
N GLY A 124 8.00 2.68 12.87
CA GLY A 124 7.53 1.56 13.68
C GLY A 124 6.32 0.84 13.08
N ASP A 125 5.93 1.13 11.84
CA ASP A 125 4.80 0.48 11.19
C ASP A 125 5.13 -0.95 10.78
N TRP A 126 4.17 -1.84 10.94
CA TRP A 126 4.27 -3.21 10.47
C TRP A 126 3.02 -3.61 9.67
N GLY A 127 3.22 -4.33 8.58
CA GLY A 127 2.12 -4.85 7.75
C GLY A 127 1.81 -3.98 6.54
N GLY A 128 0.51 -3.92 6.18
CA GLY A 128 0.13 -3.47 4.85
C GLY A 128 0.47 -4.49 3.77
N GLY A 129 -0.04 -4.32 2.56
CA GLY A 129 0.16 -5.30 1.48
C GLY A 129 1.63 -5.58 1.18
N TRP A 130 2.48 -4.54 1.17
CA TRP A 130 3.93 -4.72 0.97
C TRP A 130 4.58 -5.47 2.13
N GLY A 131 4.31 -5.04 3.38
CA GLY A 131 4.89 -5.67 4.55
C GLY A 131 4.47 -7.14 4.68
N LEU A 132 3.20 -7.45 4.43
CA LEU A 132 2.69 -8.81 4.44
C LEU A 132 3.34 -9.69 3.36
N ALA A 133 3.55 -9.17 2.16
CA ALA A 133 4.25 -9.88 1.10
C ALA A 133 5.73 -10.14 1.45
N GLU A 134 6.40 -9.18 2.08
CA GLU A 134 7.78 -9.32 2.55
C GLU A 134 7.91 -10.36 3.68
N GLU A 135 7.00 -10.35 4.66
CA GLU A 135 6.96 -11.35 5.72
C GLU A 135 6.70 -12.75 5.15
N ALA A 136 5.75 -12.88 4.22
CA ALA A 136 5.49 -14.16 3.57
C ALA A 136 6.73 -14.69 2.83
N LEU A 137 7.41 -13.85 2.06
CA LEU A 137 8.66 -14.19 1.38
C LEU A 137 9.76 -14.60 2.36
N TRP A 138 9.93 -13.83 3.44
CA TRP A 138 10.95 -14.10 4.45
C TRP A 138 10.74 -15.46 5.12
N HIS A 139 9.52 -15.75 5.52
CA HIS A 139 9.18 -17.04 6.14
C HIS A 139 9.32 -18.21 5.16
N ALA A 140 8.82 -18.06 3.94
CA ALA A 140 8.90 -19.10 2.92
C ALA A 140 10.34 -19.45 2.54
N ALA A 141 11.21 -18.43 2.37
CA ALA A 141 12.62 -18.64 2.08
C ALA A 141 13.33 -19.41 3.20
N ARG A 142 13.05 -19.06 4.46
CA ARG A 142 13.63 -19.73 5.62
C ARG A 142 13.11 -21.14 5.83
N ALA A 143 11.87 -21.40 5.47
CA ALA A 143 11.31 -22.74 5.51
C ALA A 143 11.98 -23.67 4.50
N GLU A 144 12.22 -23.18 3.26
CA GLU A 144 12.87 -23.99 2.22
C GLU A 144 14.34 -24.30 2.55
N ASP A 145 15.09 -23.34 3.12
CA ASP A 145 16.49 -23.55 3.45
C ASP A 145 16.75 -24.14 4.85
N GLY A 146 15.71 -24.46 5.61
CA GLY A 146 15.78 -25.12 6.92
C GLY A 146 16.09 -24.17 8.08
N ARG A 147 16.12 -22.84 7.90
CA ARG A 147 16.32 -21.87 8.99
C ARG A 147 15.03 -21.48 9.70
N GLY A 148 13.88 -21.86 9.21
CA GLY A 148 12.56 -21.50 9.74
C GLY A 148 11.60 -22.67 9.83
N GLU A 149 10.43 -22.41 10.42
CA GLU A 149 9.35 -23.38 10.52
C GLU A 149 8.82 -23.76 9.13
N PRO A 150 8.43 -25.02 8.91
CA PRO A 150 7.77 -25.44 7.67
C PRO A 150 6.49 -24.65 7.40
N THR A 151 6.26 -24.29 6.15
CA THR A 151 5.03 -23.58 5.73
C THR A 151 4.72 -23.87 4.27
N GLU A 152 3.42 -23.95 3.95
CA GLU A 152 2.93 -24.04 2.58
C GLU A 152 3.26 -22.81 1.73
N LEU A 153 3.63 -21.68 2.35
CA LEU A 153 4.11 -20.49 1.63
C LEU A 153 5.32 -20.81 0.76
N ALA A 154 6.20 -21.72 1.19
CA ALA A 154 7.38 -22.13 0.40
C ALA A 154 6.99 -22.76 -0.96
N ARG A 155 5.79 -23.33 -1.05
CA ARG A 155 5.23 -23.90 -2.28
C ARG A 155 4.32 -22.90 -3.02
N THR A 156 3.46 -22.19 -2.29
CA THR A 156 2.39 -21.38 -2.89
C THR A 156 2.91 -20.06 -3.48
N LEU A 157 3.93 -19.45 -2.89
CA LEU A 157 4.49 -18.18 -3.40
C LEU A 157 5.20 -18.36 -4.76
N PRO A 158 6.14 -19.30 -4.94
CA PRO A 158 6.74 -19.51 -6.26
C PRO A 158 5.72 -19.99 -7.30
N ALA A 159 4.78 -20.85 -6.91
CA ALA A 159 3.73 -21.34 -7.81
C ALA A 159 2.85 -20.21 -8.39
N HIS A 160 2.65 -19.11 -7.66
CA HIS A 160 1.94 -17.93 -8.17
C HIS A 160 2.60 -17.34 -9.44
N PHE A 161 3.92 -17.44 -9.54
CA PHE A 161 4.69 -16.97 -10.71
C PHE A 161 5.05 -18.11 -11.68
N GLY A 162 4.50 -19.31 -11.50
CA GLY A 162 4.81 -20.48 -12.33
C GLY A 162 6.22 -21.03 -12.11
N LEU A 163 6.76 -20.86 -10.90
CA LEU A 163 8.08 -21.30 -10.49
C LEU A 163 7.98 -22.49 -9.53
N ASP A 164 9.00 -23.36 -9.53
CA ASP A 164 8.96 -24.64 -8.84
C ASP A 164 9.53 -24.60 -7.40
N SER A 165 10.24 -23.53 -7.03
CA SER A 165 10.90 -23.42 -5.71
C SER A 165 11.06 -21.96 -5.26
N MET A 166 11.25 -21.77 -3.97
CA MET A 166 11.58 -20.46 -3.42
C MET A 166 12.93 -19.93 -3.93
N TYR A 167 13.88 -20.82 -4.15
CA TYR A 167 15.17 -20.43 -4.76
C TYR A 167 14.94 -19.82 -6.15
N ALA A 168 14.10 -20.45 -6.99
CA ALA A 168 13.77 -19.92 -8.31
C ALA A 168 13.04 -18.55 -8.21
N LEU A 169 12.15 -18.38 -7.22
CA LEU A 169 11.48 -17.10 -6.98
C LEU A 169 12.45 -16.02 -6.50
N ILE A 170 13.35 -16.34 -5.58
CA ILE A 170 14.41 -15.44 -5.09
C ILE A 170 15.29 -14.98 -6.26
N GLU A 171 15.76 -15.91 -7.09
CA GLU A 171 16.54 -15.60 -8.28
C GLU A 171 15.78 -14.70 -9.25
N ALA A 172 14.53 -15.04 -9.54
CA ALA A 172 13.70 -14.26 -10.47
C ALA A 172 13.44 -12.83 -9.98
N LEU A 173 13.20 -12.63 -8.68
CA LEU A 173 13.03 -11.31 -8.07
C LEU A 173 14.37 -10.54 -8.03
N HIS A 174 15.47 -11.18 -7.65
CA HIS A 174 16.80 -10.58 -7.57
C HIS A 174 17.29 -10.11 -8.93
N LEU A 175 17.15 -10.95 -9.94
CA LEU A 175 17.55 -10.67 -11.33
C LEU A 175 16.48 -9.87 -12.12
N ARG A 176 15.41 -9.42 -11.45
CA ARG A 176 14.30 -8.66 -12.05
C ARG A 176 13.61 -9.36 -13.24
N ARG A 177 13.62 -10.69 -13.27
CA ARG A 177 12.79 -11.48 -14.21
C ARG A 177 11.30 -11.43 -13.79
N VAL A 178 11.05 -11.31 -12.49
CA VAL A 178 9.79 -10.85 -11.92
C VAL A 178 10.00 -9.43 -11.44
N GLU A 179 9.21 -8.50 -11.96
CA GLU A 179 9.31 -7.09 -11.58
C GLU A 179 9.10 -6.90 -10.08
N PRO A 180 9.94 -6.13 -9.37
CA PRO A 180 9.84 -5.96 -7.92
C PRO A 180 8.47 -5.49 -7.44
N VAL A 181 7.76 -4.68 -8.25
CA VAL A 181 6.42 -4.20 -7.91
C VAL A 181 5.42 -5.35 -7.81
N ARG A 182 5.61 -6.45 -8.52
CA ARG A 182 4.71 -7.61 -8.50
C ARG A 182 4.73 -8.40 -7.18
N ARG A 183 5.69 -8.13 -6.28
CA ARG A 183 5.69 -8.74 -4.94
C ARG A 183 4.39 -8.52 -4.17
N HIS A 184 3.68 -7.40 -4.41
CA HIS A 184 2.39 -7.15 -3.76
C HIS A 184 1.31 -8.19 -4.13
N GLU A 185 1.47 -8.90 -5.26
CA GLU A 185 0.60 -10.00 -5.67
C GLU A 185 0.65 -11.19 -4.70
N LEU A 186 1.70 -11.27 -3.88
CA LEU A 186 1.88 -12.34 -2.90
C LEU A 186 1.00 -12.17 -1.65
N THR A 187 0.48 -10.98 -1.39
CA THR A 187 -0.42 -10.75 -0.26
C THR A 187 -1.72 -11.57 -0.36
N PRO A 188 -2.44 -11.61 -1.48
CA PRO A 188 -3.56 -12.53 -1.65
C PRO A 188 -3.17 -14.00 -1.49
N VAL A 189 -1.96 -14.41 -1.91
CA VAL A 189 -1.46 -15.77 -1.75
C VAL A 189 -1.27 -16.12 -0.26
N LEU A 190 -0.68 -15.20 0.52
CA LEU A 190 -0.58 -15.34 1.98
C LEU A 190 -1.96 -15.60 2.60
N PHE A 191 -2.97 -14.79 2.28
CA PHE A 191 -4.32 -14.96 2.82
C PHE A 191 -4.96 -16.27 2.38
N ALA A 192 -4.76 -16.70 1.13
CA ALA A 192 -5.25 -17.99 0.65
C ALA A 192 -4.58 -19.17 1.38
N THR A 193 -3.27 -19.09 1.61
CA THR A 193 -2.50 -20.09 2.35
C THR A 193 -2.93 -20.15 3.82
N ALA A 194 -3.16 -19.00 4.46
CA ALA A 194 -3.71 -18.94 5.82
C ALA A 194 -5.12 -19.55 5.91
N ALA A 195 -5.98 -19.26 4.94
CA ALA A 195 -7.32 -19.86 4.85
C ALA A 195 -7.26 -21.38 4.63
N GLY A 196 -6.23 -21.88 3.93
CA GLY A 196 -5.92 -23.31 3.77
C GLY A 196 -5.46 -24.00 5.06
N GLY A 197 -5.24 -23.28 6.14
CA GLY A 197 -4.91 -23.82 7.45
C GLY A 197 -3.43 -23.78 7.83
N ASP A 198 -2.56 -23.18 7.03
CA ASP A 198 -1.14 -23.06 7.36
C ASP A 198 -0.94 -22.23 8.64
N PRO A 199 -0.32 -22.79 9.70
CA PRO A 199 -0.22 -22.10 11.00
C PRO A 199 0.63 -20.83 10.93
N LEU A 200 1.70 -20.84 10.14
CA LEU A 200 2.60 -19.71 10.02
C LEU A 200 1.96 -18.58 9.23
N ALA A 201 1.31 -18.88 8.10
CA ALA A 201 0.55 -17.88 7.35
C ALA A 201 -0.56 -17.25 8.21
N ARG A 202 -1.26 -18.05 9.03
CA ARG A 202 -2.25 -17.56 10.01
C ARG A 202 -1.64 -16.62 11.03
N SER A 203 -0.46 -16.93 11.57
CA SER A 203 0.22 -16.06 12.56
C SER A 203 0.56 -14.69 11.98
N VAL A 204 0.93 -14.62 10.70
CA VAL A 204 1.19 -13.35 9.99
C VAL A 204 -0.11 -12.54 9.84
N VAL A 205 -1.23 -13.20 9.51
CA VAL A 205 -2.56 -12.55 9.41
C VAL A 205 -3.03 -12.05 10.78
N ASP A 206 -2.84 -12.85 11.84
CA ASP A 206 -3.22 -12.47 13.22
C ASP A 206 -2.41 -11.27 13.70
N ARG A 207 -1.11 -11.23 13.40
CA ARG A 207 -0.28 -10.07 13.71
C ARG A 207 -0.76 -8.81 12.98
N GLN A 208 -1.20 -8.92 11.73
CA GLN A 208 -1.80 -7.76 11.03
C GLN A 208 -3.05 -7.24 11.77
N ALA A 209 -3.87 -8.12 12.35
CA ALA A 209 -5.01 -7.71 13.16
C ALA A 209 -4.56 -6.99 14.44
N ASP A 210 -3.54 -7.51 15.12
CA ASP A 210 -2.97 -6.87 16.32
C ASP A 210 -2.46 -5.45 16.02
N GLU A 211 -1.76 -5.23 14.91
CA GLU A 211 -1.27 -3.90 14.49
C GLU A 211 -2.42 -2.94 14.18
N VAL A 212 -3.43 -3.40 13.42
CA VAL A 212 -4.63 -2.59 13.12
C VAL A 212 -5.31 -2.13 14.40
N VAL A 213 -5.50 -3.03 15.37
CA VAL A 213 -6.18 -2.72 16.63
C VAL A 213 -5.29 -1.89 17.54
N ALA A 214 -3.98 -2.10 17.57
CA ALA A 214 -3.04 -1.29 18.33
C ALA A 214 -3.11 0.18 17.88
N MET A 215 -3.03 0.44 16.58
CA MET A 215 -3.13 1.80 16.04
C MET A 215 -4.49 2.43 16.36
N ALA A 216 -5.60 1.70 16.15
CA ALA A 216 -6.94 2.19 16.46
C ALA A 216 -7.09 2.55 17.94
N THR A 217 -6.66 1.66 18.84
CA THR A 217 -6.76 1.88 20.30
C THR A 217 -5.94 3.08 20.76
N VAL A 218 -4.71 3.23 20.24
CA VAL A 218 -3.86 4.39 20.57
C VAL A 218 -4.50 5.69 20.05
N ALA A 219 -5.04 5.70 18.84
CA ALA A 219 -5.71 6.90 18.31
C ALA A 219 -6.96 7.25 19.11
N LEU A 220 -7.80 6.25 19.48
CA LEU A 220 -8.94 6.45 20.36
C LEU A 220 -8.54 7.01 21.72
N THR A 221 -7.44 6.49 22.31
CA THR A 221 -6.91 6.99 23.61
C THR A 221 -6.47 8.45 23.50
N ARG A 222 -5.70 8.81 22.46
CA ARG A 222 -5.22 10.19 22.25
C ARG A 222 -6.36 11.20 22.09
N LEU A 223 -7.52 10.73 21.67
CA LEU A 223 -8.72 11.56 21.44
C LEU A 223 -9.76 11.42 22.55
N ASP A 224 -9.48 10.72 23.66
CA ASP A 224 -10.40 10.45 24.76
C ASP A 224 -11.72 9.79 24.29
N LEU A 225 -11.63 8.85 23.32
CA LEU A 225 -12.78 8.19 22.68
C LEU A 225 -13.02 6.75 23.17
N LEU A 226 -12.19 6.20 24.06
CA LEU A 226 -12.36 4.82 24.56
C LEU A 226 -13.61 4.63 25.42
N ALA A 227 -14.07 5.70 26.09
CA ALA A 227 -15.19 5.64 27.03
C ALA A 227 -16.57 5.90 26.38
N GLU A 228 -16.62 6.21 25.10
CA GLU A 228 -17.85 6.52 24.36
C GLU A 228 -17.95 5.75 23.05
N PRO A 229 -19.13 5.53 22.48
CA PRO A 229 -19.26 4.90 21.17
C PRO A 229 -18.55 5.71 20.11
N ALA A 230 -17.50 5.14 19.51
CA ALA A 230 -16.70 5.82 18.51
C ALA A 230 -16.55 4.96 17.25
N PRO A 231 -16.78 5.50 16.05
CA PRO A 231 -16.53 4.81 14.81
C PRO A 231 -15.05 4.45 14.65
N VAL A 232 -14.76 3.18 14.28
CA VAL A 232 -13.48 2.71 13.81
C VAL A 232 -13.64 2.33 12.34
N VAL A 233 -13.24 3.23 11.46
CA VAL A 233 -13.37 3.08 10.01
C VAL A 233 -12.19 2.25 9.51
N LEU A 234 -12.47 1.13 8.88
CA LEU A 234 -11.49 0.20 8.31
C LEU A 234 -11.49 0.35 6.79
N GLY A 235 -10.32 0.63 6.21
CA GLY A 235 -10.18 0.86 4.78
C GLY A 235 -8.85 0.39 4.20
N GLY A 236 -8.65 0.65 2.91
CA GLY A 236 -7.53 0.10 2.14
C GLY A 236 -7.83 -1.30 1.59
N SER A 237 -7.07 -1.72 0.58
CA SER A 237 -7.37 -2.93 -0.19
C SER A 237 -7.36 -4.22 0.65
N VAL A 238 -6.49 -4.30 1.65
CA VAL A 238 -6.37 -5.48 2.53
C VAL A 238 -7.62 -5.61 3.41
N LEU A 239 -8.05 -4.53 4.09
CA LEU A 239 -9.22 -4.55 4.96
C LEU A 239 -10.53 -4.62 4.16
N ALA A 240 -10.59 -3.96 2.99
CA ALA A 240 -11.75 -4.00 2.10
C ALA A 240 -11.98 -5.38 1.47
N ALA A 241 -10.96 -6.23 1.37
CA ALA A 241 -11.08 -7.60 0.89
C ALA A 241 -11.88 -8.51 1.85
N ARG A 242 -12.08 -8.09 3.11
CA ARG A 242 -12.91 -8.79 4.09
C ARG A 242 -12.50 -10.25 4.31
N HIS A 243 -11.19 -10.51 4.44
CA HIS A 243 -10.70 -11.84 4.76
C HIS A 243 -11.24 -12.32 6.13
N PRO A 244 -11.94 -13.46 6.20
CA PRO A 244 -12.68 -13.85 7.40
C PRO A 244 -11.84 -13.91 8.67
N GLN A 245 -10.63 -14.50 8.60
CA GLN A 245 -9.72 -14.59 9.75
C GLN A 245 -9.31 -13.19 10.25
N LEU A 246 -8.89 -12.31 9.35
CA LEU A 246 -8.48 -10.94 9.69
C LEU A 246 -9.65 -10.14 10.29
N ASP A 247 -10.82 -10.18 9.65
CA ASP A 247 -12.02 -9.49 10.10
C ASP A 247 -12.47 -9.97 11.48
N GLN A 248 -12.48 -11.29 11.70
CA GLN A 248 -12.88 -11.88 12.98
C GLN A 248 -11.90 -11.48 14.08
N ARG A 249 -10.58 -11.62 13.82
CA ARG A 249 -9.56 -11.30 14.80
C ARG A 249 -9.57 -9.81 15.18
N ILE A 250 -9.75 -8.90 14.22
CA ILE A 250 -9.90 -7.46 14.50
C ILE A 250 -11.11 -7.21 15.42
N ARG A 251 -12.27 -7.84 15.17
CA ARG A 251 -13.46 -7.65 16.02
C ARG A 251 -13.25 -8.16 17.43
N GLU A 252 -12.64 -9.34 17.59
CA GLU A 252 -12.32 -9.90 18.90
C GLU A 252 -11.39 -8.99 19.69
N LEU A 253 -10.33 -8.49 19.06
CA LEU A 253 -9.37 -7.60 19.69
C LEU A 253 -9.97 -6.23 20.02
N LEU A 254 -10.79 -5.66 19.14
CA LEU A 254 -11.49 -4.40 19.44
C LEU A 254 -12.49 -4.57 20.59
N ALA A 255 -13.25 -5.68 20.62
CA ALA A 255 -14.17 -5.97 21.73
C ALA A 255 -13.43 -6.07 23.08
N ALA A 256 -12.20 -6.58 23.08
CA ALA A 256 -11.38 -6.70 24.31
C ALA A 256 -10.72 -5.37 24.70
N ARG A 257 -10.16 -4.60 23.74
CA ARG A 257 -9.31 -3.43 24.02
C ARG A 257 -10.04 -2.08 23.93
N ALA A 258 -11.11 -2.01 23.16
CA ALA A 258 -11.94 -0.82 22.94
C ALA A 258 -13.41 -1.23 22.78
N PRO A 259 -14.07 -1.71 23.85
CA PRO A 259 -15.40 -2.36 23.77
C PRO A 259 -16.50 -1.43 23.27
N LYS A 260 -16.32 -0.12 23.30
CA LYS A 260 -17.26 0.85 22.75
C LYS A 260 -16.95 1.26 21.30
N ALA A 261 -15.86 0.77 20.73
CA ALA A 261 -15.52 1.01 19.33
C ALA A 261 -16.57 0.35 18.39
N VAL A 262 -16.98 1.09 17.35
CA VAL A 262 -17.94 0.62 16.35
C VAL A 262 -17.21 0.41 15.01
N PRO A 263 -16.70 -0.80 14.72
CA PRO A 263 -15.94 -1.05 13.49
C PRO A 263 -16.86 -0.99 12.25
N ARG A 264 -16.41 -0.25 11.24
CA ARG A 264 -17.11 -0.08 9.95
C ARG A 264 -16.12 -0.22 8.81
N VAL A 265 -16.38 -1.07 7.83
CA VAL A 265 -15.58 -1.11 6.59
C VAL A 265 -16.13 -0.09 5.62
N VAL A 266 -15.28 0.85 5.19
CA VAL A 266 -15.69 1.89 4.25
C VAL A 266 -15.53 1.40 2.81
N THR A 267 -16.57 1.64 2.01
CA THR A 267 -16.60 1.38 0.57
C THR A 267 -16.70 2.67 -0.25
N ALA A 268 -16.98 3.80 0.40
CA ALA A 268 -17.01 5.10 -0.24
C ALA A 268 -15.63 5.50 -0.76
N ARG A 269 -15.62 6.25 -1.87
CA ARG A 269 -14.34 6.74 -2.44
C ARG A 269 -13.76 7.83 -1.53
N PRO A 270 -12.46 7.83 -1.23
CA PRO A 270 -11.82 8.83 -0.38
C PRO A 270 -12.05 10.28 -0.84
N VAL A 271 -12.14 10.54 -2.16
CA VAL A 271 -12.43 11.88 -2.69
C VAL A 271 -13.74 12.48 -2.15
N LEU A 272 -14.73 11.65 -1.80
CA LEU A 272 -15.95 12.13 -1.12
C LEU A 272 -15.59 12.71 0.25
N GLY A 273 -14.72 12.04 1.00
CA GLY A 273 -14.27 12.54 2.30
C GLY A 273 -13.51 13.86 2.18
N ALA A 274 -12.68 14.04 1.16
CA ALA A 274 -12.03 15.32 0.89
C ALA A 274 -13.04 16.44 0.62
N VAL A 275 -14.10 16.15 -0.15
CA VAL A 275 -15.23 17.10 -0.35
C VAL A 275 -15.92 17.43 0.98
N LEU A 276 -16.18 16.43 1.81
CA LEU A 276 -16.84 16.64 3.10
C LEU A 276 -15.98 17.45 4.06
N LEU A 277 -14.66 17.22 4.11
CA LEU A 277 -13.71 18.04 4.88
C LEU A 277 -13.69 19.49 4.39
N GLY A 278 -13.72 19.69 3.07
CA GLY A 278 -13.84 21.04 2.50
C GLY A 278 -15.17 21.72 2.87
N LEU A 279 -16.28 21.00 2.88
CA LEU A 279 -17.57 21.51 3.33
C LEU A 279 -17.58 21.83 4.83
N ASP A 280 -16.94 21.01 5.66
CA ASP A 280 -16.75 21.27 7.09
C ASP A 280 -15.92 22.55 7.30
N HIS A 281 -14.83 22.71 6.54
CA HIS A 281 -13.93 23.89 6.62
C HIS A 281 -14.65 25.20 6.29
N VAL A 282 -15.50 25.21 5.26
CA VAL A 282 -16.22 26.44 4.85
C VAL A 282 -17.51 26.67 5.62
N GLY A 283 -17.80 25.86 6.64
CA GLY A 283 -19.03 25.96 7.42
C GLY A 283 -20.30 25.82 6.57
N ALA A 284 -20.30 24.84 5.64
CA ALA A 284 -21.39 24.67 4.70
C ALA A 284 -22.73 24.39 5.40
N ALA A 285 -23.84 24.86 4.82
CA ALA A 285 -25.18 24.69 5.38
C ALA A 285 -25.51 23.19 5.61
N PRO A 286 -26.35 22.90 6.64
CA PRO A 286 -26.82 21.54 6.91
C PRO A 286 -27.38 20.85 5.67
N GLY A 287 -27.16 19.55 5.53
CA GLY A 287 -27.56 18.75 4.36
C GLY A 287 -26.66 18.89 3.13
N ALA A 288 -25.65 19.77 3.13
CA ALA A 288 -24.68 19.84 2.01
C ALA A 288 -23.88 18.54 1.87
N GLY A 289 -23.46 17.95 2.99
CA GLY A 289 -22.78 16.66 3.02
C GLY A 289 -23.66 15.51 2.53
N GLU A 290 -24.92 15.45 2.91
CA GLU A 290 -25.87 14.45 2.44
C GLU A 290 -26.06 14.51 0.92
N ARG A 291 -26.22 15.71 0.36
CA ARG A 291 -26.31 15.91 -1.09
C ARG A 291 -25.03 15.44 -1.83
N ALA A 292 -23.86 15.69 -1.25
CA ALA A 292 -22.59 15.20 -1.81
C ALA A 292 -22.52 13.66 -1.80
N ARG A 293 -23.05 13.01 -0.74
CA ARG A 293 -23.12 11.54 -0.61
C ARG A 293 -24.14 10.93 -1.58
N ALA A 294 -25.28 11.56 -1.77
CA ALA A 294 -26.41 11.04 -2.56
C ALA A 294 -26.11 10.96 -4.06
N ARG A 295 -25.10 11.68 -4.56
CA ARG A 295 -24.74 11.70 -5.98
C ARG A 295 -23.40 11.03 -6.24
N PRO A 296 -23.37 9.69 -6.43
CA PRO A 296 -22.13 9.04 -6.87
C PRO A 296 -21.73 9.63 -8.23
N PRO A 297 -20.43 9.87 -8.49
CA PRO A 297 -19.96 10.35 -9.77
C PRO A 297 -20.49 9.40 -10.85
N ARG A 298 -21.16 9.93 -11.88
CA ARG A 298 -21.68 9.15 -13.00
C ARG A 298 -20.54 8.25 -13.49
N ARG A 299 -20.75 6.95 -13.45
CA ARG A 299 -19.89 5.99 -14.14
C ARG A 299 -20.00 6.33 -15.63
N ARG A 300 -19.05 7.07 -16.18
CA ARG A 300 -18.84 6.96 -17.63
C ARG A 300 -18.55 5.48 -17.86
N ARG A 301 -19.38 4.84 -18.68
CA ARG A 301 -19.03 3.54 -19.27
C ARG A 301 -17.60 3.73 -19.78
N THR A 302 -16.63 3.10 -19.14
CA THR A 302 -15.33 2.90 -19.72
C THR A 302 -15.61 2.19 -21.03
N ALA A 303 -15.31 2.85 -22.15
CA ALA A 303 -15.17 2.14 -23.41
C ALA A 303 -14.32 0.91 -23.08
N ALA A 304 -14.82 -0.26 -23.42
CA ALA A 304 -14.12 -1.51 -23.19
C ALA A 304 -12.69 -1.29 -23.68
N VAL A 305 -11.74 -1.38 -22.76
CA VAL A 305 -10.34 -1.54 -23.13
C VAL A 305 -10.35 -2.87 -23.87
N HIS A 306 -10.28 -2.81 -25.19
CA HIS A 306 -10.03 -4.00 -25.97
C HIS A 306 -8.80 -4.69 -25.38
N PRO A 307 -8.87 -5.98 -25.07
CA PRO A 307 -7.66 -6.72 -24.73
C PRO A 307 -6.69 -6.52 -25.91
N PRO A 308 -5.39 -6.36 -25.63
CA PRO A 308 -4.41 -6.28 -26.70
C PRO A 308 -4.57 -7.52 -27.58
N PRO A 309 -4.42 -7.40 -28.91
CA PRO A 309 -4.55 -8.53 -29.79
C PRO A 309 -3.56 -9.61 -29.35
N ALA A 310 -4.06 -10.84 -29.21
CA ALA A 310 -3.27 -12.00 -28.88
C ALA A 310 -2.28 -12.27 -30.03
N THR A 311 -1.07 -11.75 -29.93
CA THR A 311 0.06 -12.14 -30.75
C THR A 311 1.04 -12.93 -29.88
N ALA A 312 0.59 -14.09 -29.44
CA ALA A 312 1.50 -15.16 -29.10
C ALA A 312 1.80 -15.94 -30.37
N ARG A 313 2.77 -15.50 -31.16
CA ARG A 313 3.44 -16.40 -32.09
C ARG A 313 4.17 -17.44 -31.21
N ALA A 314 3.67 -18.66 -31.25
CA ALA A 314 4.36 -19.81 -30.71
C ALA A 314 5.78 -19.86 -31.32
N VAL A 315 6.80 -19.78 -30.46
CA VAL A 315 8.16 -20.08 -30.82
C VAL A 315 8.22 -21.61 -31.02
N PRO A 316 8.57 -22.10 -32.21
CA PRO A 316 8.69 -23.53 -32.42
C PRO A 316 9.83 -24.08 -31.55
N PRO A 317 9.72 -25.33 -31.03
CA PRO A 317 10.78 -25.93 -30.23
C PRO A 317 12.04 -26.11 -31.07
N PRO A 318 13.25 -26.04 -30.47
CA PRO A 318 14.49 -26.21 -31.18
C PRO A 318 14.54 -27.62 -31.79
N ARG A 319 14.87 -27.69 -33.09
CA ARG A 319 15.06 -28.94 -33.81
C ARG A 319 16.16 -29.74 -33.13
N ARG A 320 15.85 -30.96 -32.72
CA ARG A 320 16.87 -31.95 -32.30
C ARG A 320 17.78 -32.27 -33.48
N THR A 321 19.08 -32.00 -33.33
CA THR A 321 20.13 -32.50 -34.24
C THR A 321 20.37 -33.99 -33.96
N PRO A 322 20.51 -34.83 -35.00
CA PRO A 322 20.83 -36.22 -34.81
C PRO A 322 22.30 -36.39 -34.35
N PRO A 323 22.65 -37.49 -33.67
CA PRO A 323 23.99 -37.73 -33.18
C PRO A 323 24.95 -38.01 -34.36
N GLY A 324 25.93 -37.13 -34.52
CA GLY A 324 27.00 -37.29 -35.48
C GLY A 324 28.09 -38.21 -34.99
N SER A 325 28.59 -39.04 -35.89
CA SER A 325 29.62 -40.07 -35.78
C SER A 325 30.97 -39.59 -35.24
N PRO A 326 31.85 -40.52 -34.76
CA PRO A 326 33.08 -40.20 -34.00
C PRO A 326 34.20 -39.64 -34.85
N VAL A 327 34.77 -38.50 -34.43
CA VAL A 327 36.00 -37.96 -35.01
C VAL A 327 37.21 -38.51 -34.25
N ARG A 328 38.14 -39.06 -35.06
CA ARG A 328 39.44 -39.59 -34.67
C ARG A 328 40.29 -38.59 -33.88
N ARG A 329 40.93 -39.12 -32.82
CA ARG A 329 42.04 -38.47 -32.12
C ARG A 329 43.28 -38.43 -33.01
N THR A 330 43.88 -37.25 -33.15
CA THR A 330 45.36 -37.13 -33.39
C THR A 330 45.91 -36.17 -32.33
N GLY A 331 46.93 -36.61 -31.62
CA GLY A 331 47.55 -35.91 -30.52
C GLY A 331 48.60 -34.91 -30.95
N SER A 332 48.96 -34.05 -30.03
CA SER A 332 50.32 -33.42 -29.82
C SER A 332 50.07 -32.26 -28.86
N GLY A 333 50.42 -32.29 -27.63
CA GLY A 333 51.65 -31.90 -27.01
C GLY A 333 51.87 -30.40 -26.90
N ALA A 334 51.59 -29.83 -25.70
CA ALA A 334 52.46 -28.84 -25.06
C ALA A 334 51.83 -28.39 -23.70
N ARG A 335 52.55 -28.69 -22.63
CA ARG A 335 52.32 -28.13 -21.27
C ARG A 335 52.90 -26.71 -21.23
N ALA A 336 52.13 -25.78 -20.68
CA ALA A 336 52.65 -24.51 -20.17
C ALA A 336 52.37 -24.40 -18.65
N PRO A 337 53.22 -23.72 -17.87
CA PRO A 337 53.25 -23.85 -16.42
C PRO A 337 52.32 -22.90 -15.70
N VAL A 338 51.85 -23.34 -14.52
CA VAL A 338 51.03 -22.61 -13.56
C VAL A 338 51.94 -21.68 -12.74
N PRO A 339 51.61 -20.39 -12.55
CA PRO A 339 52.24 -19.57 -11.51
C PRO A 339 51.52 -19.74 -10.17
N SER A 340 52.28 -20.15 -9.17
CA SER A 340 51.98 -20.12 -7.75
C SER A 340 52.04 -18.66 -7.22
N GLY A 341 51.04 -18.24 -6.48
CA GLY A 341 51.06 -16.96 -5.79
C GLY A 341 49.74 -16.70 -5.03
N ALA A 342 49.62 -17.29 -3.84
CA ALA A 342 48.59 -16.91 -2.90
C ALA A 342 49.03 -15.70 -2.07
N PRO A 343 48.22 -14.67 -1.90
CA PRO A 343 48.52 -13.61 -0.94
C PRO A 343 48.04 -14.00 0.46
N THR A 344 48.88 -13.78 1.45
CA THR A 344 48.67 -13.91 2.89
C THR A 344 47.69 -12.85 3.40
N PRO A 345 46.78 -13.16 4.34
CA PRO A 345 45.93 -12.17 4.95
C PRO A 345 46.64 -11.32 6.00
N PRO A 346 46.24 -10.05 6.22
CA PRO A 346 46.88 -9.17 7.20
C PRO A 346 46.48 -9.51 8.62
N HIS A 347 47.46 -9.39 9.51
CA HIS A 347 47.43 -9.58 10.96
C HIS A 347 46.56 -8.52 11.63
N VAL A 348 45.57 -8.92 12.44
CA VAL A 348 44.80 -8.05 13.31
C VAL A 348 45.34 -8.11 14.73
N PRO A 349 45.77 -6.98 15.35
CA PRO A 349 46.22 -6.99 16.74
C PRO A 349 45.06 -7.08 17.75
N ALA A 350 45.26 -7.89 18.78
CA ALA A 350 44.35 -8.08 19.89
C ALA A 350 44.21 -6.80 20.75
N ARG A 351 43.01 -6.45 21.15
CA ARG A 351 42.72 -5.41 22.15
C ARG A 351 42.82 -5.98 23.57
N PRO A 352 43.34 -5.21 24.51
CA PRO A 352 43.42 -5.63 25.92
C PRO A 352 42.06 -5.51 26.61
N ARG A 353 41.78 -6.45 27.51
CA ARG A 353 40.64 -6.46 28.42
C ARG A 353 40.81 -5.37 29.51
N ARG A 354 39.78 -4.58 29.70
CA ARG A 354 39.35 -4.00 30.97
C ARG A 354 37.87 -4.17 31.17
#